data_7687f6fa00a29e748af9a16120732a5b
#
_entry.id   7687f6fa00a29e748af9a16120732a5b
#
_cell.length_a   1.000
_cell.length_b   1.000
_cell.length_c   1.000
_cell.angle_alpha   90.00
_cell.angle_beta   90.00
_cell.angle_gamma   90.00
#
_symmetry.space_group_name_H-M   'P 1'
#
loop_
_entity.id
_entity.type
_entity.pdbx_description
1 polymer ?
#
loop_
_entity_poly.entity_id
_entity_poly.type
_entity_poly.pdbx_seq_one_letter_code
_entity_poly.pdbx_strand_id
1 'polypeptide(L)'
;MKKILTFTLALLATTCLVHSADFVINNCPVTPVREQPSEAAEQATQLLFGEVCEVVDHLPGWTKIRSTMDGQTGWVSAKMVTPVSEEAKKQWGDEAMGVVAVPMAVATDIATGEKRMLTIGTRLPNYANGTFIVLEKQYQIDPSCVYEIKGERLEVKGEEVVRVAKSLLNVPYLWGGKNMMGFDCSGFVQTVYSVFGIQLLRNAREQITQGKVVNSLAESQPGDLVFFDHSDRDPNATRISHVGMLISPTQVIHCSGCVHIDRIDEMGVYLSNGEMTHHLVQIKRYL
;
A
#
# COMPACT_ATOMS: atom_id res chain seq x y z
N MET A 1 78.50 -10.85 -20.09
CA MET A 1 77.25 -10.25 -20.55
C MET A 1 76.11 -10.96 -19.83
N LYS A 2 75.53 -10.40 -18.75
CA LYS A 2 74.43 -10.96 -17.99
C LYS A 2 73.13 -10.40 -18.58
N LYS A 3 72.23 -11.28 -19.09
CA LYS A 3 70.89 -10.91 -19.55
C LYS A 3 69.97 -10.83 -18.33
N ILE A 4 69.43 -9.65 -18.09
CA ILE A 4 68.40 -9.40 -17.08
C ILE A 4 67.04 -9.69 -17.78
N LEU A 5 66.34 -10.69 -17.28
CA LEU A 5 65.01 -11.04 -17.72
C LEU A 5 63.97 -10.30 -16.83
N THR A 6 63.32 -9.29 -17.40
CA THR A 6 62.31 -8.51 -16.71
C THR A 6 60.97 -9.25 -16.84
N PHE A 7 60.43 -9.78 -15.74
CA PHE A 7 59.09 -10.35 -15.67
C PHE A 7 58.10 -9.20 -15.42
N THR A 8 57.28 -8.89 -16.40
CA THR A 8 56.17 -7.96 -16.25
C THR A 8 54.96 -8.75 -15.73
N LEU A 9 54.58 -8.56 -14.47
CA LEU A 9 53.40 -9.12 -13.85
C LEU A 9 52.18 -8.28 -14.28
N ALA A 10 51.39 -8.80 -15.21
CA ALA A 10 50.10 -8.20 -15.57
C ALA A 10 49.08 -8.51 -14.49
N LEU A 11 48.70 -7.49 -13.70
CA LEU A 11 47.63 -7.55 -12.72
C LEU A 11 46.30 -7.46 -13.48
N LEU A 12 45.62 -8.60 -13.71
CA LEU A 12 44.26 -8.62 -14.18
C LEU A 12 43.34 -8.17 -13.03
N ALA A 13 42.94 -6.89 -13.04
CA ALA A 13 41.87 -6.39 -12.22
C ALA A 13 40.54 -6.95 -12.77
N THR A 14 40.05 -8.03 -12.22
CA THR A 14 38.68 -8.47 -12.40
C THR A 14 37.77 -7.45 -11.71
N THR A 15 37.26 -6.48 -12.47
CA THR A 15 36.13 -5.66 -12.04
C THR A 15 34.93 -6.59 -11.94
N CYS A 16 34.59 -7.03 -10.72
CA CYS A 16 33.25 -7.52 -10.42
C CYS A 16 32.29 -6.39 -10.72
N LEU A 17 31.63 -6.45 -11.86
CA LEU A 17 30.40 -5.69 -12.09
C LEU A 17 29.39 -6.18 -11.03
N VAL A 18 29.29 -5.44 -9.93
CA VAL A 18 28.16 -5.60 -9.01
C VAL A 18 26.94 -5.18 -9.83
N HIS A 19 26.22 -6.15 -10.38
CA HIS A 19 24.89 -5.90 -10.92
C HIS A 19 24.06 -5.37 -9.75
N SER A 20 23.71 -4.10 -9.77
CA SER A 20 22.71 -3.57 -8.86
C SER A 20 21.43 -4.36 -9.11
N ALA A 21 20.82 -4.92 -8.09
CA ALA A 21 19.54 -5.61 -8.25
C ALA A 21 18.52 -4.61 -8.79
N ASP A 22 17.79 -4.99 -9.84
CA ASP A 22 16.77 -4.14 -10.45
C ASP A 22 15.52 -4.03 -9.56
N PHE A 23 15.36 -4.94 -8.60
CA PHE A 23 14.23 -5.03 -7.67
C PHE A 23 14.67 -5.32 -6.24
N VAL A 24 13.85 -4.87 -5.32
CA VAL A 24 13.91 -5.23 -3.90
C VAL A 24 12.53 -5.67 -3.41
N ILE A 25 12.53 -6.54 -2.39
CA ILE A 25 11.32 -6.96 -1.68
C ILE A 25 11.37 -6.45 -0.25
N ASN A 26 10.26 -5.97 0.26
CA ASN A 26 10.14 -5.60 1.66
C ASN A 26 10.10 -6.85 2.54
N ASN A 27 11.07 -6.99 3.46
CA ASN A 27 11.19 -8.13 4.36
C ASN A 27 10.70 -7.85 5.80
N CYS A 28 10.23 -6.63 6.06
CA CYS A 28 9.63 -6.22 7.32
C CYS A 28 8.10 -6.22 7.25
N PRO A 29 7.37 -6.37 8.37
CA PRO A 29 5.91 -6.24 8.40
C PRO A 29 5.41 -4.94 7.78
N VAL A 30 6.07 -3.82 8.12
CA VAL A 30 5.83 -2.49 7.57
C VAL A 30 7.18 -1.76 7.46
N THR A 31 7.43 -1.11 6.33
CA THR A 31 8.62 -0.29 6.10
C THR A 31 8.20 1.13 5.68
N PRO A 32 8.65 2.19 6.38
CA PRO A 32 8.40 3.56 5.95
C PRO A 32 9.16 3.88 4.65
N VAL A 33 8.48 4.52 3.73
CA VAL A 33 9.07 5.11 2.52
C VAL A 33 9.18 6.61 2.76
N ARG A 34 10.38 7.15 2.71
CA ARG A 34 10.71 8.53 3.03
C ARG A 34 10.91 9.38 1.78
N GLU A 35 10.62 10.67 1.85
CA GLU A 35 10.89 11.60 0.75
C GLU A 35 12.40 11.84 0.53
N GLN A 36 13.19 11.74 1.59
CA GLN A 36 14.64 11.89 1.58
C GLN A 36 15.31 10.70 2.30
N PRO A 37 16.58 10.38 2.01
CA PRO A 37 17.32 9.27 2.64
C PRO A 37 17.70 9.59 4.09
N SER A 38 16.73 9.77 4.97
CA SER A 38 16.89 10.13 6.37
C SER A 38 15.71 9.61 7.20
N GLU A 39 15.98 9.11 8.41
CA GLU A 39 14.92 8.71 9.35
C GLU A 39 14.07 9.91 9.84
N ALA A 40 14.59 11.13 9.78
CA ALA A 40 13.87 12.35 10.14
C ALA A 40 13.05 12.93 8.98
N ALA A 41 13.18 12.37 7.77
CA ALA A 41 12.45 12.87 6.61
C ALA A 41 10.96 12.49 6.69
N GLU A 42 10.14 13.25 5.98
CA GLU A 42 8.70 13.00 5.86
C GLU A 42 8.44 11.60 5.29
N GLN A 43 7.46 10.90 5.86
CA GLN A 43 6.96 9.63 5.35
C GLN A 43 5.99 9.89 4.20
N ALA A 44 6.36 9.47 3.00
CA ALA A 44 5.49 9.58 1.82
C ALA A 44 4.45 8.44 1.78
N THR A 45 4.86 7.23 2.13
CA THR A 45 4.02 6.02 2.17
C THR A 45 4.70 4.92 3.00
N GLN A 46 4.14 3.72 2.97
CA GLN A 46 4.70 2.52 3.61
C GLN A 46 4.67 1.36 2.62
N LEU A 47 5.61 0.42 2.78
CA LEU A 47 5.56 -0.90 2.17
C LEU A 47 5.07 -1.92 3.19
N LEU A 48 4.25 -2.85 2.77
CA LEU A 48 3.85 -4.02 3.55
C LEU A 48 4.77 -5.21 3.23
N PHE A 49 4.77 -6.21 4.10
CA PHE A 49 5.59 -7.42 3.93
C PHE A 49 5.38 -8.04 2.55
N GLY A 50 6.47 -8.37 1.88
CA GLY A 50 6.43 -9.00 0.57
C GLY A 50 6.19 -8.05 -0.60
N GLU A 51 5.94 -6.75 -0.41
CA GLU A 51 5.81 -5.83 -1.54
C GLU A 51 7.14 -5.70 -2.30
N VAL A 52 7.06 -5.85 -3.63
CA VAL A 52 8.20 -5.72 -4.55
C VAL A 52 8.25 -4.32 -5.12
N CYS A 53 9.45 -3.76 -5.19
CA CYS A 53 9.71 -2.43 -5.74
C CYS A 53 10.84 -2.47 -6.74
N GLU A 54 10.77 -1.61 -7.77
CA GLU A 54 11.89 -1.30 -8.65
C GLU A 54 12.92 -0.48 -7.89
N VAL A 55 14.19 -0.75 -8.12
CA VAL A 55 15.28 0.09 -7.61
C VAL A 55 15.51 1.24 -8.59
N VAL A 56 15.46 2.47 -8.07
CA VAL A 56 15.68 3.69 -8.85
C VAL A 56 17.07 4.27 -8.61
N ASP A 57 17.57 4.18 -7.36
CA ASP A 57 18.87 4.74 -6.97
C ASP A 57 19.36 4.14 -5.65
N HIS A 58 20.64 4.31 -5.34
CA HIS A 58 21.28 3.84 -4.12
C HIS A 58 22.15 4.92 -3.48
N LEU A 59 22.04 5.00 -2.15
CA LEU A 59 22.97 5.75 -1.30
C LEU A 59 23.42 4.86 -0.13
N PRO A 60 24.52 5.16 0.54
CA PRO A 60 24.97 4.38 1.70
C PRO A 60 23.86 4.24 2.76
N GLY A 61 23.39 3.00 2.96
CA GLY A 61 22.32 2.66 3.92
C GLY A 61 20.89 2.90 3.41
N TRP A 62 20.69 3.41 2.19
CA TRP A 62 19.39 3.74 1.63
C TRP A 62 19.23 3.23 0.20
N THR A 63 18.01 2.81 -0.14
CA THR A 63 17.62 2.44 -1.51
C THR A 63 16.44 3.30 -1.93
N LYS A 64 16.55 3.99 -3.07
CA LYS A 64 15.41 4.67 -3.67
C LYS A 64 14.61 3.66 -4.48
N ILE A 65 13.33 3.60 -4.21
CA ILE A 65 12.43 2.63 -4.83
C ILE A 65 11.32 3.32 -5.60
N ARG A 66 10.73 2.54 -6.54
CA ARG A 66 9.40 2.79 -7.11
C ARG A 66 8.52 1.59 -6.80
N SER A 67 7.42 1.81 -6.10
CA SER A 67 6.41 0.78 -5.83
C SER A 67 5.82 0.25 -7.15
N THR A 68 5.78 -1.06 -7.30
CA THR A 68 5.13 -1.71 -8.46
C THR A 68 3.60 -1.70 -8.35
N MET A 69 3.07 -1.36 -7.17
CA MET A 69 1.63 -1.34 -6.88
C MET A 69 0.95 -0.04 -7.32
N ASP A 70 1.56 1.09 -7.02
CA ASP A 70 0.94 2.41 -7.19
C ASP A 70 1.88 3.47 -7.80
N GLY A 71 3.12 3.06 -8.15
CA GLY A 71 4.11 3.93 -8.78
C GLY A 71 4.76 4.95 -7.85
N GLN A 72 4.42 4.96 -6.54
CA GLN A 72 5.03 5.88 -5.58
C GLN A 72 6.53 5.65 -5.47
N THR A 73 7.28 6.75 -5.39
CA THR A 73 8.74 6.73 -5.25
C THR A 73 9.15 7.28 -3.89
N GLY A 74 10.27 6.81 -3.39
CA GLY A 74 10.87 7.32 -2.16
C GLY A 74 12.03 6.46 -1.69
N TRP A 75 12.55 6.77 -0.53
CA TRP A 75 13.71 6.14 0.07
C TRP A 75 13.33 5.18 1.19
N VAL A 76 13.88 3.98 1.16
CA VAL A 76 13.76 2.98 2.22
C VAL A 76 15.13 2.67 2.81
N SER A 77 15.19 2.32 4.09
CA SER A 77 16.41 1.81 4.68
C SER A 77 16.80 0.50 3.99
N ALA A 78 18.06 0.40 3.53
CA ALA A 78 18.57 -0.80 2.87
C ALA A 78 18.53 -2.06 3.76
N LYS A 79 18.41 -1.89 5.09
CA LYS A 79 18.27 -3.00 6.06
C LYS A 79 16.87 -3.64 6.06
N MET A 80 15.86 -2.93 5.53
CA MET A 80 14.46 -3.36 5.58
C MET A 80 13.99 -4.02 4.29
N VAL A 81 14.85 -4.07 3.27
CA VAL A 81 14.56 -4.67 1.97
C VAL A 81 15.63 -5.68 1.58
N THR A 82 15.25 -6.66 0.78
CA THR A 82 16.15 -7.69 0.26
C THR A 82 16.23 -7.57 -1.27
N PRO A 83 17.43 -7.49 -1.87
CA PRO A 83 17.58 -7.52 -3.31
C PRO A 83 17.01 -8.80 -3.93
N VAL A 84 16.29 -8.68 -5.06
CA VAL A 84 15.73 -9.81 -5.80
C VAL A 84 15.99 -9.64 -7.30
N SER A 85 16.13 -10.78 -8.00
CA SER A 85 16.26 -10.76 -9.46
C SER A 85 14.90 -10.58 -10.14
N GLU A 86 14.92 -10.27 -11.43
CA GLU A 86 13.70 -10.21 -12.23
C GLU A 86 12.98 -11.56 -12.33
N GLU A 87 13.76 -12.67 -12.32
CA GLU A 87 13.19 -14.03 -12.30
C GLU A 87 12.45 -14.30 -10.99
N ALA A 88 13.01 -13.88 -9.85
CA ALA A 88 12.35 -13.98 -8.56
C ALA A 88 11.08 -13.13 -8.50
N LYS A 89 11.07 -11.93 -9.12
CA LYS A 89 9.88 -11.09 -9.27
C LYS A 89 8.76 -11.81 -10.05
N LYS A 90 9.11 -12.53 -11.12
CA LYS A 90 8.12 -13.27 -11.93
C LYS A 90 7.42 -14.38 -11.17
N GLN A 91 8.03 -14.92 -10.10
CA GLN A 91 7.39 -15.89 -9.19
C GLN A 91 6.30 -15.22 -8.32
N TRP A 92 6.28 -13.90 -8.28
CA TRP A 92 5.23 -13.07 -7.66
C TRP A 92 3.97 -12.94 -8.53
N GLY A 93 3.79 -13.86 -9.50
CA GLY A 93 2.72 -13.84 -10.47
C GLY A 93 1.32 -13.76 -9.85
N ASP A 94 0.40 -13.29 -10.65
CA ASP A 94 -1.00 -13.03 -10.29
C ASP A 94 -1.86 -14.30 -10.06
N GLU A 95 -1.28 -15.52 -10.16
CA GLU A 95 -2.04 -16.74 -10.34
C GLU A 95 -2.71 -17.30 -9.07
N ALA A 96 -2.30 -17.01 -7.90
CA ALA A 96 -3.03 -17.37 -6.67
C ALA A 96 -2.63 -16.39 -5.57
N MET A 97 -3.48 -15.43 -5.35
CA MET A 97 -3.20 -14.35 -4.42
C MET A 97 -4.15 -14.41 -3.23
N GLY A 98 -3.58 -14.53 -2.02
CA GLY A 98 -4.29 -14.20 -0.80
C GLY A 98 -4.01 -12.75 -0.40
N VAL A 99 -4.92 -12.14 0.31
CA VAL A 99 -4.70 -10.83 0.94
C VAL A 99 -5.18 -10.89 2.38
N VAL A 100 -4.37 -10.40 3.32
CA VAL A 100 -4.78 -10.31 4.72
C VAL A 100 -5.98 -9.37 4.84
N ALA A 101 -7.11 -9.89 5.29
CA ALA A 101 -8.40 -9.20 5.33
C ALA A 101 -8.85 -8.79 6.74
N VAL A 102 -8.01 -9.07 7.75
CA VAL A 102 -8.23 -8.68 9.15
C VAL A 102 -7.19 -7.63 9.56
N PRO A 103 -7.45 -6.82 10.60
CA PRO A 103 -6.51 -5.77 11.03
C PRO A 103 -5.07 -6.28 11.21
N MET A 104 -4.92 -7.48 11.80
CA MET A 104 -3.62 -8.11 12.01
C MET A 104 -3.76 -9.64 12.00
N ALA A 105 -2.79 -10.31 11.39
CA ALA A 105 -2.65 -11.76 11.35
C ALA A 105 -1.22 -12.18 11.70
N VAL A 106 -1.03 -13.45 12.06
CA VAL A 106 0.29 -14.04 12.32
C VAL A 106 0.58 -15.10 11.26
N ALA A 107 1.67 -14.94 10.53
CA ALA A 107 2.24 -15.97 9.68
C ALA A 107 3.41 -16.65 10.40
N THR A 108 3.56 -17.96 10.20
CA THR A 108 4.64 -18.76 10.77
C THR A 108 5.48 -19.35 9.65
N ASP A 109 6.77 -19.09 9.65
CA ASP A 109 7.73 -19.76 8.77
C ASP A 109 7.74 -21.26 9.10
N ILE A 110 7.39 -22.10 8.12
CA ILE A 110 7.20 -23.55 8.34
C ILE A 110 8.52 -24.25 8.70
N ALA A 111 9.64 -23.77 8.16
CA ALA A 111 10.93 -24.38 8.38
C ALA A 111 11.53 -24.04 9.75
N THR A 112 11.33 -22.81 10.23
CA THR A 112 11.98 -22.29 11.45
C THR A 112 11.05 -22.14 12.64
N GLY A 113 9.74 -22.06 12.41
CA GLY A 113 8.74 -21.71 13.43
C GLY A 113 8.72 -20.22 13.80
N GLU A 114 9.52 -19.38 13.12
CA GLU A 114 9.54 -17.94 13.35
C GLU A 114 8.18 -17.32 13.00
N LYS A 115 7.65 -16.51 13.91
CA LYS A 115 6.37 -15.81 13.72
C LYS A 115 6.59 -14.41 13.16
N ARG A 116 5.72 -14.02 12.22
CA ARG A 116 5.71 -12.71 11.60
C ARG A 116 4.32 -12.11 11.68
N MET A 117 4.22 -10.92 12.21
CA MET A 117 2.97 -10.18 12.21
C MET A 117 2.74 -9.55 10.83
N LEU A 118 1.54 -9.75 10.27
CA LEU A 118 1.12 -9.17 9.01
C LEU A 118 -0.10 -8.29 9.26
N THR A 119 -0.15 -7.15 8.58
CA THR A 119 -1.27 -6.21 8.68
C THR A 119 -2.21 -6.37 7.49
N ILE A 120 -3.42 -5.89 7.65
CA ILE A 120 -4.43 -5.81 6.58
C ILE A 120 -3.82 -5.25 5.28
N GLY A 121 -4.23 -5.79 4.14
CA GLY A 121 -3.72 -5.42 2.82
C GLY A 121 -2.41 -6.11 2.42
N THR A 122 -1.74 -6.85 3.33
CA THR A 122 -0.56 -7.65 2.97
C THR A 122 -0.93 -8.72 1.94
N ARG A 123 -0.26 -8.70 0.80
CA ARG A 123 -0.44 -9.68 -0.28
C ARG A 123 0.36 -10.95 0.00
N LEU A 124 -0.25 -12.10 -0.26
CA LEU A 124 0.29 -13.42 0.00
C LEU A 124 0.43 -14.16 -1.34
N PRO A 125 1.60 -14.08 -1.99
CA PRO A 125 1.81 -14.72 -3.29
C PRO A 125 1.76 -16.24 -3.21
N ASN A 126 1.29 -16.88 -4.27
CA ASN A 126 1.12 -18.34 -4.37
C ASN A 126 0.32 -18.91 -3.18
N TYR A 127 -0.70 -18.18 -2.76
CA TYR A 127 -1.53 -18.57 -1.63
C TYR A 127 -2.37 -19.82 -1.98
N ALA A 128 -2.25 -20.85 -1.15
CA ALA A 128 -3.06 -22.06 -1.26
C ALA A 128 -3.27 -22.67 0.13
N ASN A 129 -4.53 -22.91 0.51
CA ASN A 129 -4.90 -23.67 1.71
C ASN A 129 -4.17 -23.19 3.00
N GLY A 130 -4.06 -21.88 3.20
CA GLY A 130 -3.41 -21.30 4.39
C GLY A 130 -1.88 -21.25 4.31
N THR A 131 -1.28 -21.49 3.15
CA THR A 131 0.17 -21.35 2.93
C THR A 131 0.47 -20.37 1.81
N PHE A 132 1.62 -19.68 1.88
CA PHE A 132 2.13 -18.78 0.85
C PHE A 132 3.65 -18.75 0.85
N ILE A 133 4.27 -18.21 -0.20
CA ILE A 133 5.73 -18.21 -0.38
C ILE A 133 6.24 -16.78 -0.55
N VAL A 134 7.26 -16.41 0.23
CA VAL A 134 8.00 -15.15 0.09
C VAL A 134 9.49 -15.44 0.22
N LEU A 135 10.31 -15.03 -0.75
CA LEU A 135 11.77 -15.25 -0.76
C LEU A 135 12.14 -16.71 -0.49
N GLU A 136 11.55 -17.64 -1.24
CA GLU A 136 11.78 -19.10 -1.11
C GLU A 136 11.35 -19.70 0.25
N LYS A 137 10.88 -18.85 1.19
CA LYS A 137 10.34 -19.29 2.48
C LYS A 137 8.85 -19.55 2.38
N GLN A 138 8.43 -20.70 2.88
CA GLN A 138 7.02 -21.05 2.98
C GLN A 138 6.48 -20.68 4.37
N TYR A 139 5.37 -19.97 4.35
CA TYR A 139 4.67 -19.52 5.56
C TYR A 139 3.30 -20.15 5.66
N GLN A 140 2.87 -20.39 6.91
CA GLN A 140 1.51 -20.79 7.25
C GLN A 140 0.78 -19.64 7.93
N ILE A 141 -0.48 -19.41 7.56
CA ILE A 141 -1.39 -18.42 8.14
C ILE A 141 -2.77 -19.02 8.31
N ASP A 142 -3.54 -18.55 9.30
CA ASP A 142 -4.94 -18.95 9.44
C ASP A 142 -5.77 -18.50 8.22
N PRO A 143 -6.39 -19.42 7.47
CA PRO A 143 -7.20 -19.09 6.30
C PRO A 143 -8.33 -18.11 6.59
N SER A 144 -8.89 -18.10 7.80
CA SER A 144 -9.95 -17.16 8.19
C SER A 144 -9.52 -15.69 8.18
N CYS A 145 -8.21 -15.42 8.19
CA CYS A 145 -7.62 -14.10 8.10
C CYS A 145 -7.41 -13.61 6.67
N VAL A 146 -7.68 -14.45 5.65
CA VAL A 146 -7.26 -14.20 4.27
C VAL A 146 -8.47 -14.13 3.34
N TYR A 147 -8.49 -13.11 2.49
CA TYR A 147 -9.36 -13.05 1.32
C TYR A 147 -8.60 -13.63 0.12
N GLU A 148 -9.16 -14.69 -0.50
CA GLU A 148 -8.56 -15.31 -1.67
C GLU A 148 -9.06 -14.62 -2.95
N ILE A 149 -8.13 -14.10 -3.75
CA ILE A 149 -8.42 -13.61 -5.09
C ILE A 149 -8.28 -14.78 -6.05
N LYS A 150 -9.42 -15.32 -6.54
CA LYS A 150 -9.47 -16.49 -7.44
C LYS A 150 -9.83 -16.04 -8.85
N GLY A 151 -8.91 -16.22 -9.80
CA GLY A 151 -9.18 -16.12 -11.23
C GLY A 151 -9.84 -14.79 -11.67
N GLU A 152 -10.92 -14.89 -12.46
CA GLU A 152 -11.69 -13.73 -12.89
C GLU A 152 -12.27 -13.00 -11.67
N ARG A 153 -12.19 -11.67 -11.71
CA ARG A 153 -12.64 -10.76 -10.65
C ARG A 153 -14.07 -11.09 -10.25
N LEU A 154 -14.25 -11.70 -9.08
CA LEU A 154 -15.58 -11.86 -8.49
C LEU A 154 -16.24 -10.49 -8.34
N GLU A 155 -17.55 -10.42 -8.58
CA GLU A 155 -18.33 -9.20 -8.34
C GLU A 155 -18.31 -8.88 -6.84
N VAL A 156 -17.43 -7.95 -6.44
CA VAL A 156 -17.27 -7.50 -5.06
C VAL A 156 -18.45 -6.60 -4.70
N LYS A 157 -19.18 -6.94 -3.65
CA LYS A 157 -20.28 -6.11 -3.16
C LYS A 157 -19.77 -4.98 -2.27
N GLY A 158 -20.33 -3.78 -2.44
CA GLY A 158 -19.95 -2.62 -1.65
C GLY A 158 -20.11 -2.81 -0.14
N GLU A 159 -21.09 -3.59 0.30
CA GLU A 159 -21.30 -3.93 1.72
C GLU A 159 -20.12 -4.73 2.32
N GLU A 160 -19.44 -5.58 1.52
CA GLU A 160 -18.27 -6.32 1.96
C GLU A 160 -17.08 -5.38 2.14
N VAL A 161 -16.90 -4.44 1.22
CA VAL A 161 -15.87 -3.40 1.30
C VAL A 161 -16.09 -2.53 2.55
N VAL A 162 -17.32 -2.09 2.79
CA VAL A 162 -17.72 -1.33 3.98
C VAL A 162 -17.51 -2.14 5.27
N ARG A 163 -17.77 -3.45 5.26
CA ARG A 163 -17.52 -4.32 6.42
C ARG A 163 -16.05 -4.35 6.80
N VAL A 164 -15.16 -4.45 5.80
CA VAL A 164 -13.69 -4.38 6.02
C VAL A 164 -13.31 -2.99 6.53
N ALA A 165 -13.82 -1.92 5.93
CA ALA A 165 -13.56 -0.55 6.39
C ALA A 165 -13.96 -0.34 7.85
N LYS A 166 -15.14 -0.84 8.27
CA LYS A 166 -15.64 -0.75 9.65
C LYS A 166 -14.79 -1.54 10.66
N SER A 167 -14.08 -2.59 10.25
CA SER A 167 -13.17 -3.32 11.15
C SER A 167 -11.95 -2.49 11.57
N LEU A 168 -11.73 -1.35 10.92
CA LEU A 168 -10.61 -0.43 11.16
C LEU A 168 -11.03 0.84 11.94
N LEU A 169 -12.25 0.91 12.44
CA LEU A 169 -12.71 2.03 13.27
C LEU A 169 -11.75 2.28 14.44
N ASN A 170 -11.53 3.55 14.75
CA ASN A 170 -10.63 4.07 15.80
C ASN A 170 -9.13 3.88 15.52
N VAL A 171 -8.71 3.35 14.38
CA VAL A 171 -7.29 3.38 14.00
C VAL A 171 -6.86 4.84 13.83
N PRO A 172 -5.74 5.27 14.45
CA PRO A 172 -5.32 6.66 14.43
C PRO A 172 -4.89 7.13 13.04
N TYR A 173 -4.97 8.46 12.81
CA TYR A 173 -4.39 9.08 11.63
C TYR A 173 -2.85 9.09 11.72
N LEU A 174 -2.22 8.66 10.65
CA LEU A 174 -0.77 8.75 10.46
C LEU A 174 -0.49 9.17 9.03
N TRP A 175 0.15 10.32 8.85
CA TRP A 175 0.56 10.79 7.53
C TRP A 175 1.43 9.75 6.81
N GLY A 176 1.09 9.43 5.55
CA GLY A 176 1.74 8.38 4.78
C GLY A 176 1.42 6.95 5.24
N GLY A 177 0.53 6.77 6.21
CA GLY A 177 0.17 5.46 6.77
C GLY A 177 -0.74 4.64 5.86
N LYS A 178 -0.52 3.32 5.82
CA LYS A 178 -1.39 2.34 5.12
C LYS A 178 -1.48 0.99 5.85
N ASN A 179 -1.47 1.01 7.17
CA ASN A 179 -1.58 -0.20 7.99
C ASN A 179 -2.39 0.07 9.27
N MET A 180 -2.72 -1.00 10.01
CA MET A 180 -3.59 -0.92 11.19
C MET A 180 -3.00 -0.13 12.38
N MET A 181 -1.71 0.27 12.34
CA MET A 181 -1.11 1.13 13.37
C MET A 181 -1.32 2.62 13.05
N GLY A 182 -1.79 2.94 11.85
CA GLY A 182 -2.15 4.29 11.43
C GLY A 182 -2.36 4.37 9.92
N PHE A 183 -3.40 5.10 9.52
CA PHE A 183 -3.72 5.40 8.13
C PHE A 183 -3.72 6.91 7.89
N ASP A 184 -3.35 7.36 6.69
CA ASP A 184 -3.91 8.60 6.18
C ASP A 184 -5.21 8.33 5.40
N CYS A 185 -5.89 9.36 4.93
CA CYS A 185 -7.20 9.22 4.28
C CYS A 185 -7.15 8.33 3.03
N SER A 186 -6.18 8.56 2.14
CA SER A 186 -6.02 7.79 0.91
C SER A 186 -5.42 6.41 1.12
N GLY A 187 -4.51 6.25 2.10
CA GLY A 187 -3.98 4.95 2.51
C GLY A 187 -5.03 4.05 3.12
N PHE A 188 -5.99 4.60 3.87
CA PHE A 188 -7.13 3.87 4.40
C PHE A 188 -7.97 3.25 3.28
N VAL A 189 -8.46 4.04 2.33
CA VAL A 189 -9.29 3.52 1.25
C VAL A 189 -8.49 2.61 0.31
N GLN A 190 -7.21 2.95 0.03
CA GLN A 190 -6.31 2.10 -0.76
C GLN A 190 -6.18 0.71 -0.14
N THR A 191 -5.94 0.62 1.17
CA THR A 191 -5.77 -0.64 1.87
C THR A 191 -7.06 -1.45 1.89
N VAL A 192 -8.22 -0.83 2.16
CA VAL A 192 -9.51 -1.52 2.15
C VAL A 192 -9.81 -2.13 0.77
N TYR A 193 -9.60 -1.37 -0.31
CA TYR A 193 -9.82 -1.86 -1.67
C TYR A 193 -8.81 -2.93 -2.09
N SER A 194 -7.56 -2.84 -1.60
CA SER A 194 -6.52 -3.83 -1.91
C SER A 194 -6.85 -5.24 -1.41
N VAL A 195 -7.63 -5.36 -0.33
CA VAL A 195 -8.13 -6.65 0.19
C VAL A 195 -8.88 -7.42 -0.90
N PHE A 196 -9.60 -6.70 -1.77
CA PHE A 196 -10.42 -7.27 -2.85
C PHE A 196 -9.70 -7.29 -4.21
N GLY A 197 -8.38 -7.07 -4.22
CA GLY A 197 -7.59 -7.04 -5.45
C GLY A 197 -7.78 -5.77 -6.30
N ILE A 198 -8.44 -4.74 -5.77
CA ILE A 198 -8.65 -3.47 -6.44
C ILE A 198 -7.52 -2.52 -6.08
N GLN A 199 -6.71 -2.14 -7.08
CA GLN A 199 -5.57 -1.27 -6.88
C GLN A 199 -5.97 0.19 -7.09
N LEU A 200 -5.87 0.98 -6.01
CA LEU A 200 -5.98 2.42 -6.06
C LEU A 200 -4.58 3.06 -6.08
N LEU A 201 -4.45 4.21 -6.73
CA LEU A 201 -3.27 5.04 -6.62
C LEU A 201 -3.09 5.54 -5.18
N ARG A 202 -1.89 6.05 -4.84
CA ARG A 202 -1.57 6.33 -3.43
C ARG A 202 -2.28 7.56 -2.88
N ASN A 203 -2.34 8.65 -3.64
CA ASN A 203 -2.83 9.93 -3.14
C ASN A 203 -4.28 10.17 -3.56
N ALA A 204 -5.09 10.84 -2.73
CA ALA A 204 -6.48 11.16 -3.05
C ALA A 204 -6.65 11.91 -4.38
N ARG A 205 -5.72 12.84 -4.68
CA ARG A 205 -5.68 13.58 -5.97
C ARG A 205 -5.42 12.70 -7.20
N GLU A 206 -4.82 11.54 -7.00
CA GLU A 206 -4.58 10.54 -8.06
C GLU A 206 -5.74 9.55 -8.11
N GLN A 207 -6.26 9.13 -6.96
CA GLN A 207 -7.40 8.22 -6.87
C GLN A 207 -8.63 8.75 -7.60
N ILE A 208 -8.93 10.06 -7.50
CA ILE A 208 -10.09 10.67 -8.18
C ILE A 208 -10.03 10.53 -9.70
N THR A 209 -8.84 10.32 -10.29
CA THR A 209 -8.70 10.10 -11.75
C THR A 209 -9.12 8.70 -12.20
N GLN A 210 -9.25 7.76 -11.23
CA GLN A 210 -9.69 6.39 -11.46
C GLN A 210 -11.22 6.27 -11.29
N GLY A 211 -11.77 5.10 -11.62
CA GLY A 211 -13.16 4.77 -11.40
C GLY A 211 -14.16 5.55 -12.27
N LYS A 212 -15.44 5.27 -12.09
CA LYS A 212 -16.56 5.89 -12.81
C LYS A 212 -17.18 6.98 -11.96
N VAL A 213 -17.57 8.10 -12.58
CA VAL A 213 -18.28 9.20 -11.90
C VAL A 213 -19.67 8.71 -11.46
N VAL A 214 -20.06 9.08 -10.23
CA VAL A 214 -21.42 8.98 -9.68
C VAL A 214 -21.92 10.41 -9.50
N ASN A 215 -23.11 10.74 -10.05
CA ASN A 215 -23.52 12.13 -10.18
C ASN A 215 -24.08 12.75 -8.90
N SER A 216 -24.58 11.94 -7.97
CA SER A 216 -25.17 12.42 -6.71
C SER A 216 -25.08 11.37 -5.61
N LEU A 217 -25.25 11.80 -4.35
CA LEU A 217 -25.37 10.89 -3.22
C LEU A 217 -26.59 9.96 -3.34
N ALA A 218 -27.66 10.41 -4.01
CA ALA A 218 -28.86 9.60 -4.25
C ALA A 218 -28.58 8.39 -5.17
N GLU A 219 -27.61 8.50 -6.09
CA GLU A 219 -27.18 7.42 -6.99
C GLU A 219 -26.04 6.58 -6.41
N SER A 220 -25.51 6.99 -5.25
CA SER A 220 -24.37 6.34 -4.62
C SER A 220 -24.72 4.99 -4.00
N GLN A 221 -23.71 4.15 -3.85
CA GLN A 221 -23.81 2.82 -3.25
C GLN A 221 -22.74 2.68 -2.17
N PRO A 222 -22.95 1.77 -1.18
CA PRO A 222 -21.90 1.42 -0.25
C PRO A 222 -20.61 1.05 -0.97
N GLY A 223 -19.47 1.58 -0.48
CA GLY A 223 -18.17 1.40 -1.10
C GLY A 223 -17.77 2.50 -2.10
N ASP A 224 -18.69 3.31 -2.64
CA ASP A 224 -18.29 4.45 -3.48
C ASP A 224 -17.35 5.39 -2.70
N LEU A 225 -16.33 5.92 -3.35
CA LEU A 225 -15.41 6.89 -2.77
C LEU A 225 -15.90 8.31 -3.01
N VAL A 226 -15.79 9.13 -1.98
CA VAL A 226 -16.08 10.57 -2.01
C VAL A 226 -14.81 11.36 -1.82
N PHE A 227 -14.62 12.36 -2.67
CA PHE A 227 -13.43 13.21 -2.72
C PHE A 227 -13.79 14.62 -2.31
N PHE A 228 -12.89 15.23 -1.53
CA PHE A 228 -13.14 16.50 -0.88
C PHE A 228 -11.98 17.47 -1.08
N ASP A 229 -12.28 18.77 -0.95
CA ASP A 229 -11.28 19.80 -0.75
C ASP A 229 -11.40 20.44 0.66
N HIS A 230 -10.42 21.26 1.02
CA HIS A 230 -10.48 22.09 2.22
C HIS A 230 -11.11 23.44 1.90
N SER A 231 -12.25 23.70 2.53
CA SER A 231 -13.07 24.89 2.33
C SER A 231 -12.42 26.23 2.64
N ASP A 232 -11.33 26.24 3.42
CA ASP A 232 -10.88 27.45 4.13
C ASP A 232 -9.95 28.34 3.32
N ARG A 233 -9.51 27.92 2.12
CA ARG A 233 -8.40 28.59 1.44
C ARG A 233 -8.71 29.20 0.09
N ASP A 234 -9.63 28.68 -0.66
CA ASP A 234 -10.11 29.25 -1.93
C ASP A 234 -11.40 28.52 -2.38
N PRO A 235 -12.55 29.17 -2.39
CA PRO A 235 -13.79 28.56 -2.86
C PRO A 235 -13.77 28.16 -4.37
N ASN A 236 -12.73 28.54 -5.10
CA ASN A 236 -12.52 28.18 -6.50
C ASN A 236 -11.39 27.15 -6.69
N ALA A 237 -10.68 26.77 -5.62
CA ALA A 237 -9.60 25.79 -5.70
C ALA A 237 -10.15 24.36 -5.58
N THR A 238 -10.24 23.67 -6.70
CA THR A 238 -10.61 22.24 -6.81
C THR A 238 -9.43 21.31 -6.44
N ARG A 239 -8.65 21.64 -5.41
CA ARG A 239 -7.53 20.82 -4.99
C ARG A 239 -8.00 19.71 -4.06
N ILE A 240 -8.11 18.48 -4.58
CA ILE A 240 -8.43 17.31 -3.76
C ILE A 240 -7.40 17.14 -2.65
N SER A 241 -7.87 17.19 -1.41
CA SER A 241 -7.05 17.08 -0.19
C SER A 241 -7.45 15.91 0.69
N HIS A 242 -8.66 15.35 0.50
CA HIS A 242 -9.20 14.29 1.35
C HIS A 242 -10.07 13.32 0.56
N VAL A 243 -10.22 12.10 1.10
CA VAL A 243 -11.08 11.04 0.55
C VAL A 243 -11.69 10.23 1.68
N GLY A 244 -12.92 9.77 1.46
CA GLY A 244 -13.65 8.85 2.32
C GLY A 244 -14.39 7.81 1.48
N MET A 245 -15.07 6.89 2.16
CA MET A 245 -15.87 5.83 1.56
C MET A 245 -17.32 5.94 2.04
N LEU A 246 -18.28 5.92 1.15
CA LEU A 246 -19.70 5.93 1.51
C LEU A 246 -20.11 4.60 2.13
N ILE A 247 -20.81 4.69 3.25
CA ILE A 247 -21.54 3.57 3.87
C ILE A 247 -22.99 3.58 3.40
N SER A 248 -23.51 4.77 3.21
CA SER A 248 -24.85 5.08 2.72
C SER A 248 -24.84 6.47 2.08
N PRO A 249 -25.91 6.92 1.43
CA PRO A 249 -26.00 8.28 0.88
C PRO A 249 -25.87 9.41 1.93
N THR A 250 -25.92 9.09 3.22
CA THR A 250 -25.85 10.09 4.31
C THR A 250 -24.71 9.86 5.30
N GLN A 251 -23.88 8.84 5.08
CA GLN A 251 -22.78 8.49 5.98
C GLN A 251 -21.51 8.14 5.21
N VAL A 252 -20.39 8.70 5.66
CA VAL A 252 -19.05 8.45 5.15
C VAL A 252 -18.15 7.91 6.25
N ILE A 253 -17.37 6.87 5.97
CA ILE A 253 -16.26 6.41 6.80
C ILE A 253 -14.96 6.94 6.19
N HIS A 254 -14.15 7.61 6.99
CA HIS A 254 -12.89 8.20 6.55
C HIS A 254 -11.86 8.27 7.69
N CYS A 255 -10.61 8.56 7.36
CA CYS A 255 -9.55 8.73 8.34
C CYS A 255 -9.16 10.22 8.45
N SER A 256 -9.61 10.88 9.54
CA SER A 256 -9.30 12.26 9.91
C SER A 256 -9.18 12.32 11.44
N GLY A 257 -7.96 12.46 11.97
CA GLY A 257 -7.64 12.20 13.38
C GLY A 257 -7.61 10.70 13.71
N CYS A 258 -8.65 9.97 13.36
CA CYS A 258 -8.73 8.50 13.34
C CYS A 258 -9.73 8.04 12.27
N VAL A 259 -9.85 6.72 12.06
CA VAL A 259 -10.94 6.17 11.24
C VAL A 259 -12.26 6.27 12.00
N HIS A 260 -13.21 7.02 11.46
CA HIS A 260 -14.52 7.23 12.07
C HIS A 260 -15.60 7.45 11.01
N ILE A 261 -16.85 7.55 11.44
CA ILE A 261 -18.01 7.74 10.58
C ILE A 261 -18.62 9.09 10.88
N ASP A 262 -18.80 9.89 9.83
CA ASP A 262 -19.46 11.19 9.89
C ASP A 262 -20.69 11.26 8.99
N ARG A 263 -21.51 12.28 9.22
CA ARG A 263 -22.64 12.63 8.35
C ARG A 263 -22.11 13.34 7.10
N ILE A 264 -22.71 13.02 5.95
CA ILE A 264 -22.45 13.70 4.68
C ILE A 264 -23.76 14.13 4.03
N ASP A 265 -23.75 15.23 3.30
CA ASP A 265 -24.74 15.65 2.34
C ASP A 265 -24.09 16.21 1.07
N GLU A 266 -24.87 16.75 0.12
CA GLU A 266 -24.35 17.25 -1.17
C GLU A 266 -23.38 18.44 -1.02
N MET A 267 -23.31 19.06 0.16
CA MET A 267 -22.35 20.14 0.43
C MET A 267 -21.01 19.61 0.96
N GLY A 268 -21.04 18.53 1.78
CA GLY A 268 -19.82 18.00 2.37
C GLY A 268 -20.03 17.18 3.63
N VAL A 269 -18.96 17.04 4.41
CA VAL A 269 -18.89 16.26 5.66
C VAL A 269 -19.02 17.16 6.88
N TYR A 270 -19.76 16.67 7.88
CA TYR A 270 -20.08 17.42 9.09
C TYR A 270 -19.70 16.65 10.34
N LEU A 271 -19.08 17.36 11.28
CA LEU A 271 -18.91 16.90 12.66
C LEU A 271 -20.27 16.77 13.38
N SER A 272 -20.27 16.10 14.52
CA SER A 272 -21.46 15.91 15.35
C SER A 272 -22.07 17.24 15.88
N ASN A 273 -21.27 18.31 15.95
CA ASN A 273 -21.70 19.66 16.32
C ASN A 273 -22.36 20.44 15.16
N GLY A 274 -22.40 19.85 13.95
CA GLY A 274 -22.96 20.47 12.75
C GLY A 274 -21.97 21.34 11.95
N GLU A 275 -20.72 21.42 12.38
CA GLU A 275 -19.66 22.13 11.64
C GLU A 275 -19.24 21.33 10.41
N MET A 276 -19.21 21.96 9.24
CA MET A 276 -18.73 21.36 8.00
C MET A 276 -17.21 21.41 7.94
N THR A 277 -16.58 20.26 7.69
CA THR A 277 -15.12 20.14 7.69
C THR A 277 -14.50 20.02 6.29
N HIS A 278 -15.26 19.46 5.34
CA HIS A 278 -14.78 19.20 3.99
C HIS A 278 -15.91 19.39 2.98
N HIS A 279 -15.63 20.04 1.85
CA HIS A 279 -16.58 20.20 0.74
C HIS A 279 -16.54 18.99 -0.18
N LEU A 280 -17.71 18.46 -0.55
CA LEU A 280 -17.85 17.39 -1.53
C LEU A 280 -17.49 17.93 -2.92
N VAL A 281 -16.54 17.28 -3.60
CA VAL A 281 -16.13 17.61 -4.96
C VAL A 281 -16.65 16.57 -5.94
N GLN A 282 -16.48 15.29 -5.67
CA GLN A 282 -16.86 14.23 -6.61
C GLN A 282 -17.04 12.89 -5.91
N ILE A 283 -17.92 12.05 -6.46
CA ILE A 283 -18.13 10.65 -6.06
C ILE A 283 -17.65 9.75 -7.19
N LYS A 284 -16.96 8.67 -6.84
CA LYS A 284 -16.43 7.69 -7.78
C LYS A 284 -16.73 6.26 -7.36
N ARG A 285 -17.08 5.41 -8.34
CA ARG A 285 -17.29 3.97 -8.17
C ARG A 285 -16.16 3.18 -8.79
N TYR A 286 -15.66 2.19 -8.05
CA TYR A 286 -14.54 1.31 -8.42
C TYR A 286 -14.94 -0.17 -8.48
N LEU A 287 -16.14 -0.47 -8.01
CA LEU A 287 -16.74 -1.80 -7.99
C LEU A 287 -17.49 -2.13 -9.27
#